data_ca22b128a31a31deaf253a33c2fc9246
#
_entry.id   ca22b128a31a31deaf253a33c2fc9246
#
_cell.length_a   1.000
_cell.length_b   1.000
_cell.length_c   1.000
_cell.angle_alpha   90.00
_cell.angle_beta   90.00
_cell.angle_gamma   90.00
#
_symmetry.space_group_name_H-M   'P 1'
#
loop_
_entity.id
_entity.type
_entity.pdbx_description
1 polymer ?
#
loop_
_entity_poly.entity_id
_entity_poly.type
_entity_poly.pdbx_seq_one_letter_code
_entity_poly.pdbx_strand_id
1 'polypeptide(L)'
;MKLVKRIIESLRVSLPVGFKLALEPPDIITHLPGKVLVKRVLICRNVEYALEDLSESSARTLIESYSALLKSLPAGVHIHILKEELNTEKLLKKISNDILNTQVDLESAGDEARRVKLQAKLSKLKSLYEALLKGRPFIKATLIVTFTISDSNLSKAKSLADYYESVVQDLFQKHFNLQLGRAAREEILKFMFEFLGLSRDISVSPVIVETSRLAYFQPLVIDKFTPAREAVIIGFVKDSLHPVGLKPEELYYHLAVIGPTGRGKTTLLASIVEQIVVENSTRIYAVDFKGDLESYLAPGILRSVVPEELPLHFLKPPPGVSPIDWRSTVLDAISHVTGLSVDKVSSALSALERASGPEQLLRSQSASLLLRFLEFIENNADYSTLEEVLKGNVIISLRNRGIVFQNTYASLFTGVLRNTLLRESREHGALVLIDDAWRVLKLRSIIEIVREGRSRKVGVVISTQNPEDIPVDVLENATHFVIFGSRNREYVEKIKQLIGISEEHAKMLFRFNVGEALYVNTLTRRVEPIDTAKPVKLQK
;
A
#
# COMPACT_ATOMS: atom_id res chain seq x y z
N MET A 1 -40.15 -3.16 27.83
CA MET A 1 -40.99 -2.27 27.03
C MET A 1 -41.14 -0.86 27.61
N LYS A 2 -41.56 -0.64 28.88
CA LYS A 2 -41.65 0.69 29.48
C LYS A 2 -40.30 1.45 29.48
N LEU A 3 -39.19 0.76 29.68
CA LEU A 3 -37.84 1.35 29.67
C LEU A 3 -37.44 1.82 28.27
N VAL A 4 -37.62 0.98 27.23
CA VAL A 4 -37.34 1.34 25.83
C VAL A 4 -38.16 2.54 25.39
N LYS A 5 -39.44 2.58 25.77
CA LYS A 5 -40.32 3.71 25.50
C LYS A 5 -39.83 5.00 26.17
N ARG A 6 -39.40 4.93 27.45
CA ARG A 6 -38.79 6.06 28.17
C ARG A 6 -37.50 6.55 27.56
N ILE A 7 -36.65 5.64 27.06
CA ILE A 7 -35.39 6.01 26.38
C ILE A 7 -35.66 6.71 25.06
N ILE A 8 -36.60 6.20 24.24
CA ILE A 8 -36.99 6.85 22.99
C ILE A 8 -37.61 8.23 23.26
N GLU A 9 -38.43 8.35 24.30
CA GLU A 9 -38.98 9.62 24.74
C GLU A 9 -37.87 10.60 25.24
N SER A 10 -36.84 10.11 25.92
CA SER A 10 -35.70 10.92 26.35
C SER A 10 -34.81 11.41 25.22
N LEU A 11 -34.75 10.68 24.10
CA LEU A 11 -33.99 11.06 22.89
C LEU A 11 -34.69 12.13 22.06
N ARG A 12 -35.87 12.64 22.47
CA ARG A 12 -36.69 13.61 21.73
C ARG A 12 -37.03 13.20 20.29
N VAL A 13 -37.02 11.89 20.00
CA VAL A 13 -37.41 11.36 18.70
C VAL A 13 -38.94 11.24 18.70
N SER A 14 -39.63 11.96 17.82
CA SER A 14 -41.04 11.79 17.61
C SER A 14 -41.30 10.46 16.90
N LEU A 15 -41.84 9.48 17.63
CA LEU A 15 -42.29 8.23 17.01
C LEU A 15 -43.55 8.47 16.20
N PRO A 16 -43.72 7.80 15.04
CA PRO A 16 -44.93 7.86 14.27
C PRO A 16 -46.18 7.50 15.11
N VAL A 17 -47.28 8.17 14.90
CA VAL A 17 -48.54 7.81 15.54
C VAL A 17 -48.88 6.36 15.18
N GLY A 18 -49.17 5.55 16.19
CA GLY A 18 -49.45 4.11 15.99
C GLY A 18 -48.22 3.18 16.10
N PHE A 19 -47.03 3.72 16.38
CA PHE A 19 -45.85 2.89 16.65
C PHE A 19 -46.09 1.95 17.83
N LYS A 20 -45.94 0.64 17.61
CA LYS A 20 -45.94 -0.38 18.67
C LYS A 20 -44.76 -1.31 18.44
N LEU A 21 -44.02 -1.60 19.54
CA LEU A 21 -42.94 -2.56 19.55
C LEU A 21 -43.35 -3.77 20.39
N ALA A 22 -43.32 -4.97 19.81
CA ALA A 22 -43.54 -6.24 20.49
C ALA A 22 -42.28 -7.12 20.40
N LEU A 23 -42.05 -7.91 21.43
CA LEU A 23 -40.98 -8.90 21.47
C LEU A 23 -41.61 -10.29 21.51
N GLU A 24 -41.57 -10.98 20.39
CA GLU A 24 -42.08 -12.33 20.21
C GLU A 24 -40.93 -13.22 19.68
N PRO A 25 -40.13 -13.83 20.55
CA PRO A 25 -38.95 -14.57 20.12
C PRO A 25 -39.23 -15.59 19.02
N PRO A 26 -38.39 -15.66 17.99
CA PRO A 26 -37.10 -14.97 17.79
C PRO A 26 -37.21 -13.56 17.19
N ASP A 27 -38.39 -12.98 17.17
CA ASP A 27 -38.69 -11.76 16.43
C ASP A 27 -38.86 -10.52 17.30
N ILE A 28 -38.37 -9.41 16.78
CA ILE A 28 -38.72 -8.05 17.21
C ILE A 28 -39.72 -7.51 16.21
N ILE A 29 -40.96 -7.29 16.64
CA ILE A 29 -42.05 -6.86 15.77
C ILE A 29 -42.29 -5.37 15.98
N THR A 30 -42.25 -4.59 14.91
CA THR A 30 -42.55 -3.18 14.91
C THR A 30 -43.76 -2.89 14.05
N HIS A 31 -44.85 -2.40 14.65
CA HIS A 31 -46.00 -1.93 13.93
C HIS A 31 -45.83 -0.45 13.58
N LEU A 32 -46.00 -0.15 12.30
CA LEU A 32 -45.97 1.21 11.74
C LEU A 32 -47.30 1.45 10.98
N PRO A 33 -47.68 2.70 10.71
CA PRO A 33 -48.83 2.98 9.85
C PRO A 33 -48.71 2.29 8.48
N GLY A 34 -49.65 1.40 8.16
CA GLY A 34 -49.71 0.68 6.88
C GLY A 34 -48.68 -0.46 6.69
N LYS A 35 -47.80 -0.75 7.65
CA LYS A 35 -46.83 -1.85 7.54
C LYS A 35 -46.38 -2.42 8.87
N VAL A 36 -45.96 -3.67 8.84
CA VAL A 36 -45.33 -4.35 9.98
C VAL A 36 -43.90 -4.75 9.60
N LEU A 37 -42.98 -4.50 10.48
CA LEU A 37 -41.59 -4.96 10.34
C LEU A 37 -41.37 -6.14 11.31
N VAL A 38 -40.86 -7.25 10.78
CA VAL A 38 -40.42 -8.42 11.57
C VAL A 38 -38.93 -8.51 11.44
N LYS A 39 -38.21 -8.21 12.52
CA LYS A 39 -36.76 -8.38 12.60
C LYS A 39 -36.46 -9.68 13.32
N ARG A 40 -35.95 -10.66 12.56
CA ARG A 40 -35.52 -11.95 13.08
C ARG A 40 -34.11 -11.88 13.61
N VAL A 41 -33.88 -12.55 14.77
CA VAL A 41 -32.58 -12.60 15.42
C VAL A 41 -32.15 -14.07 15.55
N LEU A 42 -31.04 -14.40 14.93
CA LEU A 42 -30.41 -15.73 14.95
C LEU A 42 -29.06 -15.63 15.65
N ILE A 43 -28.69 -16.67 16.42
CA ILE A 43 -27.42 -16.71 17.15
C ILE A 43 -26.69 -17.98 16.76
N CYS A 44 -25.37 -17.87 16.56
CA CYS A 44 -24.53 -19.05 16.33
C CYS A 44 -24.44 -19.91 17.58
N ARG A 45 -24.78 -21.21 17.46
CA ARG A 45 -24.85 -22.15 18.58
C ARG A 45 -23.65 -23.08 18.66
N ASN A 46 -23.04 -23.45 17.54
CA ASN A 46 -21.93 -24.36 17.44
C ASN A 46 -20.78 -23.75 16.68
N VAL A 47 -19.77 -23.28 17.39
CA VAL A 47 -18.46 -23.05 16.80
C VAL A 47 -17.56 -24.14 17.36
N GLU A 48 -17.23 -25.12 16.56
CA GLU A 48 -16.17 -26.06 16.92
C GLU A 48 -14.84 -25.30 16.92
N TYR A 49 -14.07 -25.46 17.99
CA TYR A 49 -12.70 -24.95 18.08
C TYR A 49 -11.89 -25.56 16.95
N ALA A 50 -11.62 -24.82 15.91
CA ALA A 50 -10.69 -25.24 14.89
C ALA A 50 -9.34 -24.56 15.20
N LEU A 51 -8.37 -25.33 15.66
CA LEU A 51 -7.05 -24.91 16.14
C LEU A 51 -5.94 -25.10 15.10
N GLU A 52 -6.30 -25.48 13.88
CA GLU A 52 -5.32 -25.68 12.82
C GLU A 52 -4.75 -24.35 12.35
N ASP A 53 -3.43 -24.29 12.20
CA ASP A 53 -2.78 -23.19 11.53
C ASP A 53 -3.33 -23.12 10.11
N LEU A 54 -3.94 -21.99 9.76
CA LEU A 54 -4.46 -21.76 8.43
C LEU A 54 -3.27 -21.62 7.49
N SER A 55 -3.08 -22.63 6.63
CA SER A 55 -2.21 -22.46 5.48
C SER A 55 -2.75 -21.34 4.59
N GLU A 56 -1.89 -20.73 3.78
CA GLU A 56 -2.31 -19.69 2.85
C GLU A 56 -3.45 -20.13 1.91
N SER A 57 -3.41 -21.41 1.49
CA SER A 57 -4.48 -22.01 0.70
C SER A 57 -5.80 -22.10 1.48
N SER A 58 -5.75 -22.46 2.75
CA SER A 58 -6.94 -22.53 3.61
C SER A 58 -7.52 -21.15 3.88
N ALA A 59 -6.67 -20.12 4.03
CA ALA A 59 -7.10 -18.73 4.17
C ALA A 59 -7.80 -18.23 2.91
N ARG A 60 -7.27 -18.51 1.72
CA ARG A 60 -7.92 -18.21 0.43
C ARG A 60 -9.28 -18.86 0.31
N THR A 61 -9.38 -20.14 0.60
CA THR A 61 -10.65 -20.87 0.56
C THR A 61 -11.69 -20.27 1.50
N LEU A 62 -11.28 -19.79 2.69
CA LEU A 62 -12.19 -19.10 3.61
C LEU A 62 -12.67 -17.76 3.06
N ILE A 63 -11.79 -16.96 2.45
CA ILE A 63 -12.17 -15.69 1.82
C ILE A 63 -13.14 -15.93 0.64
N GLU A 64 -12.87 -16.93 -0.19
CA GLU A 64 -13.75 -17.31 -1.29
C GLU A 64 -15.12 -17.79 -0.78
N SER A 65 -15.14 -18.59 0.27
CA SER A 65 -16.37 -19.06 0.92
C SER A 65 -17.17 -17.90 1.51
N TYR A 66 -16.49 -16.92 2.12
CA TYR A 66 -17.14 -15.72 2.64
C TYR A 66 -17.69 -14.82 1.52
N SER A 67 -16.94 -14.67 0.44
CA SER A 67 -17.41 -13.96 -0.76
C SER A 67 -18.65 -14.63 -1.36
N ALA A 68 -18.64 -15.96 -1.45
CA ALA A 68 -19.78 -16.74 -1.92
C ALA A 68 -21.01 -16.59 -1.00
N LEU A 69 -20.78 -16.63 0.33
CA LEU A 69 -21.83 -16.37 1.32
C LEU A 69 -22.45 -14.99 1.10
N LEU A 70 -21.64 -13.93 1.07
CA LEU A 70 -22.13 -12.54 0.91
C LEU A 70 -22.93 -12.35 -0.39
N LYS A 71 -22.48 -12.97 -1.49
CA LYS A 71 -23.22 -12.92 -2.78
C LYS A 71 -24.58 -13.64 -2.71
N SER A 72 -24.69 -14.66 -1.90
CA SER A 72 -25.88 -15.51 -1.80
C SER A 72 -26.86 -15.04 -0.73
N LEU A 73 -26.40 -14.24 0.25
CA LEU A 73 -27.26 -13.72 1.31
C LEU A 73 -28.33 -12.78 0.74
N PRO A 74 -29.59 -12.88 1.19
CA PRO A 74 -30.64 -11.94 0.84
C PRO A 74 -30.28 -10.51 1.28
N ALA A 75 -30.78 -9.52 0.55
CA ALA A 75 -30.61 -8.12 0.92
C ALA A 75 -31.22 -7.83 2.31
N GLY A 76 -30.54 -7.01 3.10
CA GLY A 76 -30.98 -6.64 4.46
C GLY A 76 -30.59 -7.62 5.56
N VAL A 77 -29.77 -8.64 5.25
CA VAL A 77 -29.15 -9.48 6.27
C VAL A 77 -27.95 -8.77 6.87
N HIS A 78 -27.89 -8.70 8.21
CA HIS A 78 -26.81 -8.10 8.97
C HIS A 78 -26.10 -9.18 9.80
N ILE A 79 -24.78 -9.16 9.78
CA ILE A 79 -23.93 -10.03 10.60
C ILE A 79 -23.30 -9.17 11.69
N HIS A 80 -23.53 -9.50 12.96
CA HIS A 80 -22.98 -8.80 14.11
C HIS A 80 -21.99 -9.71 14.82
N ILE A 81 -20.79 -9.22 15.09
CA ILE A 81 -19.78 -9.91 15.91
C ILE A 81 -19.52 -9.06 17.13
N LEU A 82 -19.91 -9.60 18.28
CA LEU A 82 -19.75 -8.93 19.56
C LEU A 82 -18.55 -9.54 20.28
N LYS A 83 -17.52 -8.74 20.54
CA LYS A 83 -16.29 -9.15 21.20
C LYS A 83 -16.40 -8.88 22.69
N GLU A 84 -16.03 -9.88 23.50
CA GLU A 84 -15.89 -9.75 24.94
C GLU A 84 -14.45 -10.03 25.39
N GLU A 85 -14.05 -9.49 26.52
CA GLU A 85 -12.75 -9.81 27.12
C GLU A 85 -12.71 -11.25 27.60
N LEU A 86 -11.60 -11.91 27.30
CA LEU A 86 -11.34 -13.29 27.72
C LEU A 86 -10.44 -13.31 28.94
N ASN A 87 -10.93 -13.80 30.06
CA ASN A 87 -10.08 -14.08 31.20
C ASN A 87 -9.33 -15.41 30.98
N THR A 88 -8.10 -15.31 30.48
CA THR A 88 -7.27 -16.44 30.09
C THR A 88 -6.97 -17.39 31.26
N GLU A 89 -6.76 -16.88 32.48
CA GLU A 89 -6.50 -17.72 33.65
C GLU A 89 -7.70 -18.60 34.03
N LYS A 90 -8.90 -18.00 34.06
CA LYS A 90 -10.13 -18.74 34.30
C LYS A 90 -10.38 -19.80 33.23
N LEU A 91 -10.09 -19.46 31.98
CA LEU A 91 -10.22 -20.37 30.84
C LEU A 91 -9.24 -21.54 30.95
N LEU A 92 -7.96 -21.28 31.24
CA LEU A 92 -6.95 -22.34 31.42
C LEU A 92 -7.35 -23.31 32.53
N LYS A 93 -7.81 -22.79 33.68
CA LYS A 93 -8.32 -23.64 34.79
C LYS A 93 -9.50 -24.49 34.33
N LYS A 94 -10.46 -23.93 33.60
CA LYS A 94 -11.60 -24.67 33.07
C LYS A 94 -11.17 -25.78 32.13
N ILE A 95 -10.31 -25.45 31.15
CA ILE A 95 -9.83 -26.44 30.16
C ILE A 95 -9.02 -27.56 30.85
N SER A 96 -8.18 -27.22 31.84
CA SER A 96 -7.44 -28.21 32.61
C SER A 96 -8.38 -29.20 33.30
N ASN A 97 -9.46 -28.70 33.92
CA ASN A 97 -10.48 -29.57 34.55
C ASN A 97 -11.24 -30.41 33.50
N ASP A 98 -11.58 -29.81 32.35
CA ASP A 98 -12.26 -30.54 31.28
C ASP A 98 -11.37 -31.62 30.66
N ILE A 99 -10.06 -31.42 30.61
CA ILE A 99 -9.07 -32.44 30.19
C ILE A 99 -9.09 -33.59 31.19
N LEU A 100 -8.98 -33.33 32.49
CA LEU A 100 -9.01 -34.36 33.54
C LEU A 100 -10.30 -35.14 33.51
N ASN A 101 -11.46 -34.48 33.48
CA ASN A 101 -12.77 -35.14 33.39
C ASN A 101 -12.90 -36.01 32.14
N THR A 102 -12.44 -35.50 30.98
CA THR A 102 -12.49 -36.26 29.72
C THR A 102 -11.55 -37.47 29.74
N GLN A 103 -10.42 -37.41 30.47
CA GLN A 103 -9.54 -38.57 30.67
C GLN A 103 -10.21 -39.65 31.54
N VAL A 104 -10.84 -39.26 32.64
CA VAL A 104 -11.61 -40.18 33.50
C VAL A 104 -12.76 -40.83 32.73
N ASP A 105 -13.52 -40.03 31.95
CA ASP A 105 -14.58 -40.53 31.08
C ASP A 105 -14.06 -41.53 30.04
N LEU A 106 -12.87 -41.28 29.48
CA LEU A 106 -12.23 -42.15 28.50
C LEU A 106 -11.81 -43.51 29.10
N GLU A 107 -11.27 -43.48 30.32
CA GLU A 107 -10.90 -44.71 31.05
C GLU A 107 -12.12 -45.57 31.40
N SER A 108 -13.25 -44.95 31.69
CA SER A 108 -14.52 -45.63 32.04
C SER A 108 -15.39 -45.99 30.83
N ALA A 109 -15.01 -45.61 29.62
CA ALA A 109 -15.81 -45.83 28.42
C ALA A 109 -15.77 -47.29 27.97
N GLY A 110 -16.91 -47.97 28.01
CA GLY A 110 -17.06 -49.37 27.57
C GLY A 110 -17.33 -49.55 26.07
N ASP A 111 -17.67 -48.46 25.33
CA ASP A 111 -18.04 -48.48 23.92
C ASP A 111 -16.95 -47.81 23.06
N GLU A 112 -16.56 -48.50 21.99
CA GLU A 112 -15.51 -48.05 21.05
C GLU A 112 -15.85 -46.70 20.38
N ALA A 113 -17.10 -46.51 19.95
CA ALA A 113 -17.55 -45.25 19.33
C ALA A 113 -17.48 -44.07 20.32
N ARG A 114 -17.78 -44.32 21.59
CA ARG A 114 -17.65 -43.32 22.67
C ARG A 114 -16.18 -43.01 22.96
N ARG A 115 -15.30 -44.03 22.95
CA ARG A 115 -13.85 -43.85 23.11
C ARG A 115 -13.26 -42.94 22.03
N VAL A 116 -13.56 -43.17 20.76
CA VAL A 116 -13.08 -42.36 19.64
C VAL A 116 -13.53 -40.91 19.79
N LYS A 117 -14.79 -40.65 20.15
CA LYS A 117 -15.30 -39.29 20.41
C LYS A 117 -14.58 -38.58 21.57
N LEU A 118 -14.35 -39.31 22.67
CA LEU A 118 -13.65 -38.75 23.84
C LEU A 118 -12.18 -38.51 23.55
N GLN A 119 -11.49 -39.36 22.79
CA GLN A 119 -10.12 -39.14 22.33
C GLN A 119 -10.01 -37.89 21.45
N ALA A 120 -10.92 -37.71 20.48
CA ALA A 120 -10.96 -36.52 19.64
C ALA A 120 -11.19 -35.24 20.47
N LYS A 121 -12.12 -35.31 21.45
CA LYS A 121 -12.37 -34.20 22.39
C LYS A 121 -11.14 -33.90 23.23
N LEU A 122 -10.46 -34.89 23.76
CA LEU A 122 -9.26 -34.76 24.58
C LEU A 122 -8.12 -34.12 23.78
N SER A 123 -7.89 -34.56 22.54
CA SER A 123 -6.90 -33.98 21.63
C SER A 123 -7.17 -32.53 21.37
N LYS A 124 -8.42 -32.13 21.05
CA LYS A 124 -8.83 -30.75 20.86
C LYS A 124 -8.60 -29.88 22.11
N LEU A 125 -8.95 -30.37 23.30
CA LEU A 125 -8.75 -29.64 24.55
C LEU A 125 -7.26 -29.42 24.86
N LYS A 126 -6.42 -30.45 24.65
CA LYS A 126 -4.97 -30.34 24.82
C LYS A 126 -4.36 -29.33 23.86
N SER A 127 -4.71 -29.35 22.57
CA SER A 127 -4.24 -28.38 21.58
C SER A 127 -4.66 -26.95 21.94
N LEU A 128 -5.89 -26.75 22.44
CA LEU A 128 -6.35 -25.43 22.90
C LEU A 128 -5.56 -24.95 24.12
N TYR A 129 -5.31 -25.83 25.08
CA TYR A 129 -4.54 -25.55 26.28
C TYR A 129 -3.11 -25.12 25.93
N GLU A 130 -2.45 -25.86 25.04
CA GLU A 130 -1.10 -25.54 24.57
C GLU A 130 -1.06 -24.21 23.78
N ALA A 131 -2.05 -23.95 22.94
CA ALA A 131 -2.12 -22.70 22.19
C ALA A 131 -2.26 -21.47 23.12
N LEU A 132 -3.09 -21.60 24.17
CA LEU A 132 -3.24 -20.57 25.19
C LEU A 132 -1.95 -20.36 26.01
N LEU A 133 -1.24 -21.43 26.36
CA LEU A 133 0.04 -21.36 27.07
C LEU A 133 1.14 -20.70 26.21
N LYS A 134 1.12 -20.92 24.89
CA LYS A 134 2.02 -20.28 23.93
C LYS A 134 1.68 -18.80 23.67
N GLY A 135 0.67 -18.26 24.35
CA GLY A 135 0.27 -16.85 24.23
C GLY A 135 -0.44 -16.52 22.91
N ARG A 136 -1.01 -17.52 22.21
CA ARG A 136 -1.85 -17.22 21.04
C ARG A 136 -3.03 -16.35 21.46
N PRO A 137 -3.39 -15.31 20.68
CA PRO A 137 -4.46 -14.39 21.03
C PRO A 137 -5.84 -15.02 20.77
N PHE A 138 -6.59 -15.27 21.84
CA PHE A 138 -8.00 -15.71 21.78
C PHE A 138 -8.92 -14.62 22.30
N ILE A 139 -10.12 -14.59 21.79
CA ILE A 139 -11.18 -13.72 22.25
C ILE A 139 -12.46 -14.53 22.47
N LYS A 140 -13.34 -13.98 23.28
CA LYS A 140 -14.71 -14.41 23.42
C LYS A 140 -15.56 -13.59 22.45
N ALA A 141 -16.30 -14.24 21.55
CA ALA A 141 -17.12 -13.57 20.55
C ALA A 141 -18.52 -14.18 20.49
N THR A 142 -19.51 -13.35 20.22
CA THR A 142 -20.89 -13.80 19.92
C THR A 142 -21.23 -13.40 18.50
N LEU A 143 -21.60 -14.35 17.66
CA LEU A 143 -22.05 -14.11 16.30
C LEU A 143 -23.59 -14.09 16.26
N ILE A 144 -24.14 -12.94 15.85
CA ILE A 144 -25.57 -12.74 15.71
C ILE A 144 -25.86 -12.37 14.24
N VAL A 145 -26.85 -13.00 13.66
CA VAL A 145 -27.34 -12.69 12.32
C VAL A 145 -28.77 -12.16 12.43
N THR A 146 -29.02 -11.00 11.84
CA THR A 146 -30.36 -10.40 11.84
C THR A 146 -30.78 -10.01 10.44
N PHE A 147 -32.08 -10.08 10.17
CA PHE A 147 -32.69 -9.53 8.96
C PHE A 147 -34.09 -9.00 9.26
N THR A 148 -34.58 -8.10 8.40
CA THR A 148 -35.86 -7.45 8.62
C THR A 148 -36.76 -7.66 7.40
N ILE A 149 -37.96 -8.21 7.63
CA ILE A 149 -39.00 -8.36 6.63
C ILE A 149 -40.09 -7.28 6.86
N SER A 150 -40.52 -6.68 5.78
CA SER A 150 -41.59 -5.65 5.80
C SER A 150 -42.77 -6.13 4.98
N ASP A 151 -43.96 -6.18 5.58
CA ASP A 151 -45.22 -6.46 4.90
C ASP A 151 -46.37 -5.65 5.53
N SER A 152 -47.49 -5.53 4.86
CA SER A 152 -48.73 -4.96 5.42
C SER A 152 -49.43 -5.91 6.40
N ASN A 153 -49.13 -7.23 6.31
CA ASN A 153 -49.74 -8.28 7.10
C ASN A 153 -48.68 -9.02 7.94
N LEU A 154 -48.90 -9.08 9.24
CA LEU A 154 -47.99 -9.74 10.19
C LEU A 154 -47.79 -11.23 9.89
N SER A 155 -48.85 -11.97 9.53
CA SER A 155 -48.73 -13.40 9.23
C SER A 155 -47.88 -13.65 7.99
N LYS A 156 -48.03 -12.85 6.93
CA LYS A 156 -47.18 -12.94 5.74
C LYS A 156 -45.74 -12.56 6.05
N ALA A 157 -45.50 -11.51 6.84
CA ALA A 157 -44.18 -11.10 7.25
C ALA A 157 -43.47 -12.21 8.02
N LYS A 158 -44.15 -12.91 8.94
CA LYS A 158 -43.60 -14.05 9.68
C LYS A 158 -43.30 -15.26 8.78
N SER A 159 -44.19 -15.62 7.87
CA SER A 159 -43.95 -16.71 6.92
C SER A 159 -42.75 -16.44 6.01
N LEU A 160 -42.59 -15.22 5.54
CA LEU A 160 -41.43 -14.79 4.80
C LEU A 160 -40.16 -14.82 5.66
N ALA A 161 -40.26 -14.43 6.94
CA ALA A 161 -39.12 -14.51 7.87
C ALA A 161 -38.69 -15.96 8.12
N ASP A 162 -39.64 -16.92 8.22
CA ASP A 162 -39.32 -18.34 8.35
C ASP A 162 -38.62 -18.90 7.10
N TYR A 163 -39.06 -18.49 5.91
CA TYR A 163 -38.39 -18.85 4.65
C TYR A 163 -36.95 -18.28 4.58
N TYR A 164 -36.78 -16.99 4.88
CA TYR A 164 -35.45 -16.37 4.88
C TYR A 164 -34.55 -16.98 5.95
N GLU A 165 -35.08 -17.37 7.10
CA GLU A 165 -34.33 -18.06 8.14
C GLU A 165 -33.75 -19.37 7.63
N SER A 166 -34.55 -20.21 6.96
CA SER A 166 -34.03 -21.47 6.40
C SER A 166 -32.94 -21.25 5.37
N VAL A 167 -33.11 -20.26 4.47
CA VAL A 167 -32.08 -19.91 3.48
C VAL A 167 -30.79 -19.45 4.15
N VAL A 168 -30.89 -18.56 5.14
CA VAL A 168 -29.72 -18.05 5.88
C VAL A 168 -29.02 -19.17 6.66
N GLN A 169 -29.77 -20.04 7.35
CA GLN A 169 -29.22 -21.18 8.07
C GLN A 169 -28.47 -22.13 7.14
N ASP A 170 -29.06 -22.47 5.99
CA ASP A 170 -28.44 -23.36 4.99
C ASP A 170 -27.16 -22.75 4.41
N LEU A 171 -27.14 -21.46 4.13
CA LEU A 171 -25.95 -20.77 3.62
C LEU A 171 -24.80 -20.76 4.65
N PHE A 172 -25.07 -20.46 5.92
CA PHE A 172 -24.06 -20.49 6.97
C PHE A 172 -23.57 -21.92 7.24
N GLN A 173 -24.47 -22.91 7.23
CA GLN A 173 -24.11 -24.32 7.36
C GLN A 173 -23.23 -24.78 6.20
N LYS A 174 -23.60 -24.45 4.96
CA LYS A 174 -22.89 -24.88 3.74
C LYS A 174 -21.49 -24.28 3.64
N HIS A 175 -21.35 -22.99 3.90
CA HIS A 175 -20.09 -22.29 3.67
C HIS A 175 -19.12 -22.33 4.86
N PHE A 176 -19.63 -22.46 6.09
CA PHE A 176 -18.81 -22.36 7.31
C PHE A 176 -19.07 -23.47 8.33
N ASN A 177 -19.96 -24.39 8.06
CA ASN A 177 -20.41 -25.40 9.03
C ASN A 177 -20.91 -24.78 10.36
N LEU A 178 -21.54 -23.58 10.27
CA LEU A 178 -22.08 -22.86 11.42
C LEU A 178 -23.57 -23.11 11.56
N GLN A 179 -24.00 -23.47 12.76
CA GLN A 179 -25.42 -23.65 13.09
C GLN A 179 -25.98 -22.38 13.72
N LEU A 180 -26.92 -21.73 13.02
CA LEU A 180 -27.66 -20.61 13.54
C LEU A 180 -28.95 -21.09 14.20
N GLY A 181 -29.14 -20.75 15.47
CA GLY A 181 -30.37 -21.02 16.21
C GLY A 181 -31.18 -19.77 16.46
N ARG A 182 -32.48 -19.92 16.66
CA ARG A 182 -33.39 -18.84 17.06
C ARG A 182 -32.99 -18.26 18.41
N ALA A 183 -32.94 -16.94 18.51
CA ALA A 183 -32.60 -16.26 19.75
C ALA A 183 -33.76 -16.36 20.77
N ALA A 184 -33.44 -16.65 22.02
CA ALA A 184 -34.38 -16.60 23.13
C ALA A 184 -34.66 -15.16 23.57
N ARG A 185 -35.74 -14.95 24.33
CA ARG A 185 -36.14 -13.61 24.78
C ARG A 185 -35.05 -12.84 25.51
N GLU A 186 -34.33 -13.49 26.38
CA GLU A 186 -33.24 -12.87 27.16
C GLU A 186 -32.07 -12.48 26.26
N GLU A 187 -31.76 -13.31 25.29
CA GLU A 187 -30.68 -13.06 24.30
C GLU A 187 -31.02 -11.84 23.43
N ILE A 188 -32.27 -11.72 22.97
CA ILE A 188 -32.72 -10.56 22.21
C ILE A 188 -32.67 -9.29 23.06
N LEU A 189 -33.08 -9.36 24.32
CA LEU A 189 -33.01 -8.19 25.22
C LEU A 189 -31.58 -7.73 25.46
N LYS A 190 -30.65 -8.68 25.69
CA LYS A 190 -29.22 -8.37 25.82
C LYS A 190 -28.67 -7.73 24.56
N PHE A 191 -28.96 -8.30 23.37
CA PHE A 191 -28.57 -7.73 22.10
C PHE A 191 -29.11 -6.30 21.90
N MET A 192 -30.41 -6.08 22.23
CA MET A 192 -31.01 -4.75 22.13
C MET A 192 -30.36 -3.75 23.09
N PHE A 193 -30.06 -4.13 24.32
CA PHE A 193 -29.42 -3.26 25.30
C PHE A 193 -28.01 -2.89 24.89
N GLU A 194 -27.24 -3.82 24.34
CA GLU A 194 -25.91 -3.55 23.80
C GLU A 194 -25.99 -2.60 22.59
N PHE A 195 -26.88 -2.90 21.65
CA PHE A 195 -27.07 -2.07 20.45
C PHE A 195 -27.47 -0.63 20.80
N LEU A 196 -28.16 -0.44 21.93
CA LEU A 196 -28.55 0.87 22.46
C LEU A 196 -27.51 1.49 23.39
N GLY A 197 -26.37 0.84 23.60
CA GLY A 197 -25.32 1.29 24.51
C GLY A 197 -25.70 1.25 25.99
N LEU A 198 -26.69 0.45 26.37
CA LEU A 198 -27.24 0.36 27.73
C LEU A 198 -26.61 -0.72 28.60
N SER A 199 -25.91 -1.65 28.01
CA SER A 199 -25.20 -2.74 28.69
C SER A 199 -23.94 -3.10 27.91
N ARG A 200 -22.88 -3.49 28.61
CA ARG A 200 -21.65 -4.07 28.03
C ARG A 200 -21.55 -5.58 28.26
N ASP A 201 -22.48 -6.17 29.00
CA ASP A 201 -22.47 -7.60 29.33
C ASP A 201 -23.43 -8.37 28.41
N ILE A 202 -22.84 -8.94 27.35
CA ILE A 202 -23.59 -9.68 26.33
C ILE A 202 -23.32 -11.18 26.44
N SER A 203 -23.10 -11.72 27.58
CA SER A 203 -22.85 -13.18 27.75
C SER A 203 -23.98 -14.06 27.16
N VAL A 204 -24.09 -14.03 25.81
CA VAL A 204 -25.08 -14.79 25.06
C VAL A 204 -24.34 -15.80 24.19
N SER A 205 -24.31 -17.06 24.64
CA SER A 205 -23.68 -18.17 23.88
C SER A 205 -22.32 -17.80 23.26
N PRO A 206 -21.36 -17.31 24.06
CA PRO A 206 -20.09 -16.86 23.53
C PRO A 206 -19.26 -18.04 23.06
N VAL A 207 -18.53 -17.79 22.00
CA VAL A 207 -17.56 -18.71 21.41
C VAL A 207 -16.16 -18.22 21.69
N ILE A 208 -15.25 -19.11 22.01
CA ILE A 208 -13.84 -18.78 22.14
C ILE A 208 -13.15 -19.04 20.81
N VAL A 209 -12.65 -17.98 20.20
CA VAL A 209 -12.09 -18.00 18.84
C VAL A 209 -10.71 -17.38 18.85
N GLU A 210 -9.76 -17.96 18.13
CA GLU A 210 -8.49 -17.31 17.83
C GLU A 210 -8.72 -16.06 16.97
N THR A 211 -8.08 -14.94 17.32
CA THR A 211 -8.33 -13.65 16.65
C THR A 211 -8.03 -13.67 15.16
N SER A 212 -7.03 -14.43 14.73
CA SER A 212 -6.71 -14.66 13.32
C SER A 212 -7.90 -15.18 12.53
N ARG A 213 -8.68 -16.12 13.10
CA ARG A 213 -9.87 -16.69 12.43
C ARG A 213 -11.03 -15.74 12.35
N LEU A 214 -11.23 -14.93 13.38
CA LEU A 214 -12.28 -13.92 13.36
C LEU A 214 -11.98 -12.83 12.33
N ALA A 215 -10.70 -12.51 12.10
CA ALA A 215 -10.27 -11.57 11.06
C ALA A 215 -10.67 -12.02 9.65
N TYR A 216 -10.68 -13.33 9.37
CA TYR A 216 -11.19 -13.86 8.10
C TYR A 216 -12.71 -13.82 7.98
N PHE A 217 -13.42 -13.81 9.09
CA PHE A 217 -14.89 -13.72 9.13
C PHE A 217 -15.42 -12.30 8.95
N GLN A 218 -14.63 -11.32 9.24
CA GLN A 218 -14.82 -9.93 8.88
C GLN A 218 -13.58 -9.43 8.16
N PRO A 219 -13.46 -9.65 6.87
CA PRO A 219 -12.53 -8.89 6.07
C PRO A 219 -13.10 -7.48 5.85
N LEU A 220 -13.40 -6.76 6.91
CA LEU A 220 -13.15 -5.35 6.95
C LEU A 220 -11.63 -5.22 6.99
N VAL A 221 -10.98 -5.65 5.94
CA VAL A 221 -9.83 -4.93 5.47
C VAL A 221 -10.41 -3.55 5.12
N ILE A 222 -10.59 -2.76 6.14
CA ILE A 222 -10.39 -1.34 5.97
C ILE A 222 -8.92 -1.33 5.63
N ASP A 223 -8.66 -1.51 4.35
CA ASP A 223 -7.38 -1.17 3.80
C ASP A 223 -7.15 0.22 4.38
N LYS A 224 -6.10 0.39 5.17
CA LYS A 224 -5.64 1.71 5.58
C LYS A 224 -5.32 2.56 4.34
N PHE A 225 -5.49 1.99 3.19
CA PHE A 225 -5.43 2.49 1.84
C PHE A 225 -6.80 2.69 1.19
N THR A 226 -7.66 3.44 1.83
CA THR A 226 -8.40 4.40 1.04
C THR A 226 -7.36 5.46 0.71
N PRO A 227 -6.88 5.59 -0.54
CA PRO A 227 -5.97 6.65 -0.86
C PRO A 227 -6.65 7.92 -0.38
N ALA A 228 -5.97 8.71 0.44
CA ALA A 228 -6.41 10.05 0.72
C ALA A 228 -6.74 10.65 -0.66
N ARG A 229 -7.73 11.54 -0.78
CA ARG A 229 -8.05 12.21 -2.07
C ARG A 229 -6.82 12.75 -2.80
N GLU A 230 -5.73 12.92 -2.08
CA GLU A 230 -4.43 13.46 -2.48
C GLU A 230 -3.36 12.39 -2.77
N ALA A 231 -3.69 11.07 -2.78
CA ALA A 231 -2.66 10.06 -3.01
C ALA A 231 -2.36 9.88 -4.50
N VAL A 232 -1.07 9.84 -4.82
CA VAL A 232 -0.57 9.46 -6.14
C VAL A 232 -0.71 7.96 -6.33
N ILE A 233 -1.59 7.54 -7.22
CA ILE A 233 -1.84 6.12 -7.50
C ILE A 233 -0.71 5.55 -8.35
N ILE A 234 0.01 4.56 -7.83
CA ILE A 234 1.07 3.85 -8.57
C ILE A 234 0.55 2.58 -9.26
N GLY A 235 -0.58 2.05 -8.82
CA GLY A 235 -1.20 0.88 -9.43
C GLY A 235 -2.40 0.39 -8.65
N PHE A 236 -2.90 -0.76 -9.06
CA PHE A 236 -3.99 -1.47 -8.39
C PHE A 236 -3.49 -2.85 -7.99
N VAL A 237 -3.88 -3.35 -6.83
CA VAL A 237 -3.54 -4.72 -6.42
C VAL A 237 -4.02 -5.68 -7.49
N LYS A 238 -3.14 -6.57 -7.93
CA LYS A 238 -3.43 -7.51 -9.01
C LYS A 238 -4.70 -8.30 -8.73
N ASP A 239 -5.52 -8.48 -9.76
CA ASP A 239 -6.82 -9.14 -9.69
C ASP A 239 -7.83 -8.45 -8.73
N SER A 240 -7.60 -7.17 -8.44
CA SER A 240 -8.41 -6.34 -7.54
C SER A 240 -8.53 -4.92 -8.07
N LEU A 241 -9.57 -4.20 -7.64
CA LEU A 241 -9.71 -2.76 -7.89
C LEU A 241 -9.16 -1.89 -6.75
N HIS A 242 -8.44 -2.49 -5.79
CA HIS A 242 -7.86 -1.75 -4.68
C HIS A 242 -6.65 -0.94 -5.14
N PRO A 243 -6.71 0.40 -5.09
CA PRO A 243 -5.60 1.24 -5.51
C PRO A 243 -4.44 1.16 -4.52
N VAL A 244 -3.23 1.14 -5.04
CA VAL A 244 -1.99 1.32 -4.29
C VAL A 244 -1.48 2.72 -4.59
N GLY A 245 -1.54 3.58 -3.59
CA GLY A 245 -1.18 4.98 -3.71
C GLY A 245 -0.17 5.40 -2.64
N LEU A 246 0.54 6.48 -2.92
CA LEU A 246 1.47 7.15 -2.03
C LEU A 246 1.00 8.58 -1.82
N LYS A 247 0.98 9.04 -0.58
CA LYS A 247 0.81 10.47 -0.33
C LYS A 247 2.01 11.22 -0.93
N PRO A 248 1.85 12.48 -1.38
CA PRO A 248 2.97 13.24 -1.91
C PRO A 248 4.18 13.27 -0.98
N GLU A 249 3.96 13.32 0.34
CA GLU A 249 5.03 13.31 1.34
C GLU A 249 5.76 11.97 1.42
N GLU A 250 5.12 10.87 1.06
CA GLU A 250 5.76 9.54 1.03
C GLU A 250 6.75 9.43 -0.13
N LEU A 251 6.58 10.22 -1.20
CA LEU A 251 7.55 10.29 -2.29
C LEU A 251 8.88 10.94 -1.87
N TYR A 252 8.91 11.71 -0.76
CA TYR A 252 10.16 12.23 -0.20
C TYR A 252 11.02 11.14 0.46
N TYR A 253 10.49 9.92 0.62
CA TYR A 253 11.23 8.73 1.02
C TYR A 253 11.79 7.95 -0.18
N HIS A 254 11.79 8.56 -1.34
CA HIS A 254 12.30 8.09 -2.62
C HIS A 254 11.60 6.84 -3.17
N LEU A 255 11.49 6.79 -4.49
CA LEU A 255 10.90 5.69 -5.23
C LEU A 255 11.86 5.19 -6.32
N ALA A 256 12.18 3.91 -6.30
CA ALA A 256 12.95 3.26 -7.36
C ALA A 256 12.05 2.34 -8.20
N VAL A 257 12.04 2.57 -9.51
CA VAL A 257 11.30 1.79 -10.50
C VAL A 257 12.30 0.95 -11.30
N ILE A 258 12.28 -0.37 -11.10
CA ILE A 258 13.28 -1.28 -11.63
C ILE A 258 12.64 -2.26 -12.61
N GLY A 259 13.24 -2.45 -13.78
CA GLY A 259 12.75 -3.47 -14.71
C GLY A 259 13.35 -3.40 -16.08
N PRO A 260 13.28 -4.50 -16.85
CA PRO A 260 13.76 -4.53 -18.24
C PRO A 260 13.06 -3.50 -19.15
N THR A 261 13.64 -3.25 -20.30
CA THR A 261 13.04 -2.37 -21.32
C THR A 261 11.67 -2.88 -21.75
N GLY A 262 10.73 -1.96 -22.03
CA GLY A 262 9.39 -2.29 -22.54
C GLY A 262 8.42 -2.85 -21.48
N ARG A 263 8.75 -2.81 -20.18
CA ARG A 263 7.88 -3.32 -19.12
C ARG A 263 6.89 -2.31 -18.57
N GLY A 264 7.05 -1.01 -18.85
CA GLY A 264 6.11 0.03 -18.43
C GLY A 264 6.68 1.04 -17.40
N LYS A 265 8.01 1.07 -17.20
CA LYS A 265 8.66 2.02 -16.27
C LYS A 265 8.33 3.47 -16.60
N THR A 266 8.66 3.92 -17.80
CA THR A 266 8.40 5.30 -18.27
C THR A 266 6.92 5.64 -18.27
N THR A 267 6.04 4.67 -18.56
CA THR A 267 4.59 4.80 -18.48
C THR A 267 4.13 5.09 -17.05
N LEU A 268 4.67 4.38 -16.06
CA LEU A 268 4.39 4.62 -14.64
C LEU A 268 4.90 5.98 -14.21
N LEU A 269 6.14 6.36 -14.60
CA LEU A 269 6.69 7.68 -14.29
C LEU A 269 5.80 8.80 -14.85
N ALA A 270 5.32 8.67 -16.08
CA ALA A 270 4.41 9.65 -16.68
C ALA A 270 3.09 9.75 -15.88
N SER A 271 2.51 8.62 -15.47
CA SER A 271 1.32 8.62 -14.63
C SER A 271 1.52 9.33 -13.28
N ILE A 272 2.67 9.12 -12.63
CA ILE A 272 3.03 9.80 -11.38
C ILE A 272 3.14 11.30 -11.60
N VAL A 273 3.82 11.73 -12.68
CA VAL A 273 3.97 13.14 -13.04
C VAL A 273 2.62 13.83 -13.24
N GLU A 274 1.73 13.23 -14.04
CA GLU A 274 0.41 13.81 -14.32
C GLU A 274 -0.40 14.03 -13.04
N GLN A 275 -0.39 13.06 -12.13
CA GLN A 275 -1.13 13.14 -10.86
C GLN A 275 -0.58 14.25 -9.96
N ILE A 276 0.74 14.34 -9.80
CA ILE A 276 1.39 15.34 -8.93
C ILE A 276 1.16 16.76 -9.45
N VAL A 277 1.25 16.97 -10.77
CA VAL A 277 1.02 18.29 -11.36
C VAL A 277 -0.42 18.75 -11.16
N VAL A 278 -1.38 17.86 -11.27
CA VAL A 278 -2.81 18.18 -11.02
C VAL A 278 -3.02 18.59 -9.57
N GLU A 279 -2.37 17.94 -8.60
CA GLU A 279 -2.49 18.30 -7.17
C GLU A 279 -1.73 19.56 -6.78
N ASN A 280 -0.75 19.97 -7.58
CA ASN A 280 0.08 21.18 -7.40
C ASN A 280 0.75 21.34 -6.02
N SER A 281 0.93 20.26 -5.30
CA SER A 281 1.54 20.26 -3.95
C SER A 281 3.07 20.13 -3.98
N THR A 282 3.63 19.57 -5.08
CA THR A 282 5.04 19.24 -5.23
C THR A 282 5.55 19.66 -6.59
N ARG A 283 6.72 20.30 -6.64
CA ARG A 283 7.38 20.72 -7.88
C ARG A 283 8.14 19.56 -8.51
N ILE A 284 8.10 19.45 -9.83
CA ILE A 284 8.75 18.36 -10.57
C ILE A 284 9.91 18.90 -11.40
N TYR A 285 11.06 18.23 -11.27
CA TYR A 285 12.26 18.43 -12.07
C TYR A 285 12.62 17.10 -12.73
N ALA A 286 12.17 16.91 -13.96
CA ALA A 286 12.38 15.67 -14.69
C ALA A 286 13.59 15.78 -15.64
N VAL A 287 14.34 14.68 -15.79
CA VAL A 287 15.41 14.53 -16.79
C VAL A 287 15.04 13.38 -17.72
N ASP A 288 14.92 13.67 -19.00
CA ASP A 288 14.56 12.71 -20.06
C ASP A 288 15.66 12.62 -21.12
N PHE A 289 16.37 11.50 -21.11
CA PHE A 289 17.49 11.28 -22.04
C PHE A 289 17.05 10.92 -23.46
N LYS A 290 15.87 10.32 -23.60
CA LYS A 290 15.39 9.75 -24.88
C LYS A 290 14.22 10.50 -25.49
N GLY A 291 13.49 11.27 -24.70
CA GLY A 291 12.22 11.90 -25.07
C GLY A 291 11.01 10.97 -24.89
N ASP A 292 11.22 9.80 -24.28
CA ASP A 292 10.16 8.82 -24.07
C ASP A 292 9.16 9.30 -23.03
N LEU A 293 9.65 9.86 -21.92
CA LEU A 293 8.80 10.37 -20.84
C LEU A 293 7.93 11.52 -21.33
N GLU A 294 8.51 12.50 -22.02
CA GLU A 294 7.79 13.62 -22.63
C GLU A 294 6.69 13.14 -23.59
N SER A 295 6.96 12.09 -24.35
CA SER A 295 6.01 11.55 -25.34
C SER A 295 4.75 10.93 -24.70
N TYR A 296 4.85 10.40 -23.48
CA TYR A 296 3.72 9.82 -22.73
C TYR A 296 2.88 10.84 -21.99
N LEU A 297 3.42 12.01 -21.68
CA LEU A 297 2.69 13.07 -20.97
C LEU A 297 1.67 13.76 -21.88
N ALA A 298 0.58 14.23 -21.29
CA ALA A 298 -0.33 15.13 -21.97
C ALA A 298 0.34 16.48 -22.25
N PRO A 299 0.03 17.16 -23.38
CA PRO A 299 0.61 18.45 -23.71
C PRO A 299 0.43 19.49 -22.59
N GLY A 300 1.50 20.19 -22.22
CA GLY A 300 1.45 21.26 -21.23
C GLY A 300 1.50 20.82 -19.76
N ILE A 301 1.60 19.51 -19.47
CA ILE A 301 1.78 19.00 -18.10
C ILE A 301 3.10 19.49 -17.49
N LEU A 302 4.21 19.36 -18.23
CA LEU A 302 5.51 19.92 -17.87
C LEU A 302 5.97 20.90 -18.94
N ARG A 303 6.69 21.95 -18.54
CA ARG A 303 7.44 22.78 -19.48
C ARG A 303 8.66 22.01 -19.95
N SER A 304 8.74 21.77 -21.25
CA SER A 304 9.95 21.20 -21.86
C SER A 304 11.02 22.28 -21.97
N VAL A 305 12.22 21.96 -21.50
CA VAL A 305 13.40 22.84 -21.53
C VAL A 305 14.51 22.09 -22.24
N VAL A 306 15.06 22.70 -23.27
CA VAL A 306 16.22 22.15 -23.98
C VAL A 306 17.52 22.82 -23.51
N PRO A 307 18.69 22.18 -23.65
CA PRO A 307 19.97 22.75 -23.20
C PRO A 307 20.30 24.13 -23.73
N GLU A 308 19.80 24.51 -24.89
CA GLU A 308 19.95 25.81 -25.50
C GLU A 308 19.21 26.92 -24.75
N GLU A 309 18.11 26.58 -24.06
CA GLU A 309 17.36 27.55 -23.23
C GLU A 309 18.01 27.74 -21.85
N LEU A 310 18.78 26.77 -21.39
CA LEU A 310 19.50 26.79 -20.11
C LEU A 310 20.94 26.31 -20.32
N PRO A 311 21.80 27.04 -21.00
CA PRO A 311 23.18 26.63 -21.24
C PRO A 311 23.99 26.61 -19.94
N LEU A 312 24.63 25.48 -19.65
CA LEU A 312 25.49 25.29 -18.48
C LEU A 312 26.97 25.39 -18.89
N HIS A 313 27.77 26.15 -18.14
CA HIS A 313 29.17 26.38 -18.43
C HIS A 313 30.08 25.89 -17.30
N PHE A 314 31.24 25.32 -17.62
CA PHE A 314 32.13 24.76 -16.61
C PHE A 314 32.68 25.78 -15.61
N LEU A 315 33.07 26.96 -16.08
CA LEU A 315 33.73 27.97 -15.24
C LEU A 315 32.77 29.08 -14.73
N LYS A 316 31.56 29.17 -15.26
CA LYS A 316 30.57 30.16 -14.83
C LYS A 316 29.53 29.47 -13.97
N PRO A 317 29.53 29.66 -12.63
CA PRO A 317 28.51 29.08 -11.76
C PRO A 317 27.14 29.73 -12.03
N PRO A 318 26.04 28.93 -11.93
CA PRO A 318 24.69 29.48 -11.93
C PRO A 318 24.46 30.43 -10.75
N PRO A 319 23.55 31.41 -10.87
CA PRO A 319 23.15 32.28 -9.77
C PRO A 319 22.77 31.50 -8.52
N GLY A 320 23.24 31.92 -7.36
CA GLY A 320 22.98 31.23 -6.09
C GLY A 320 23.87 30.03 -5.79
N VAL A 321 24.71 29.59 -6.73
CA VAL A 321 25.68 28.50 -6.51
C VAL A 321 27.06 29.09 -6.26
N SER A 322 27.74 28.68 -5.18
CA SER A 322 29.10 29.18 -4.91
C SER A 322 30.08 28.64 -5.95
N PRO A 323 31.12 29.45 -6.32
CA PRO A 323 32.15 29.01 -7.29
C PRO A 323 32.84 27.71 -6.87
N ILE A 324 33.04 27.50 -5.57
CA ILE A 324 33.66 26.29 -5.02
C ILE A 324 32.76 25.06 -5.20
N ASP A 325 31.47 25.18 -4.87
CA ASP A 325 30.50 24.12 -5.04
C ASP A 325 30.29 23.78 -6.52
N TRP A 326 30.26 24.82 -7.38
CA TRP A 326 30.15 24.61 -8.82
C TRP A 326 31.37 23.88 -9.38
N ARG A 327 32.57 24.29 -8.99
CA ARG A 327 33.80 23.61 -9.39
C ARG A 327 33.77 22.14 -8.96
N SER A 328 33.35 21.85 -7.72
CA SER A 328 33.19 20.46 -7.24
C SER A 328 32.18 19.68 -8.10
N THR A 329 31.05 20.30 -8.46
CA THR A 329 30.03 19.70 -9.34
C THR A 329 30.59 19.37 -10.73
N VAL A 330 31.34 20.29 -11.32
CA VAL A 330 31.98 20.10 -12.64
C VAL A 330 33.04 18.99 -12.58
N LEU A 331 33.86 18.96 -11.53
CA LEU A 331 34.83 17.90 -11.32
C LEU A 331 34.17 16.52 -11.24
N ASP A 332 33.10 16.38 -10.46
CA ASP A 332 32.34 15.15 -10.32
C ASP A 332 31.72 14.74 -11.66
N ALA A 333 31.08 15.67 -12.37
CA ALA A 333 30.47 15.41 -13.67
C ALA A 333 31.48 14.89 -14.71
N ILE A 334 32.61 15.56 -14.85
CA ILE A 334 33.65 15.16 -15.82
C ILE A 334 34.29 13.83 -15.42
N SER A 335 34.63 13.66 -14.15
CA SER A 335 35.19 12.40 -13.64
C SER A 335 34.25 11.24 -13.89
N HIS A 336 32.95 11.43 -13.62
CA HIS A 336 31.91 10.42 -13.85
C HIS A 336 31.80 10.03 -15.33
N VAL A 337 31.75 11.01 -16.23
CA VAL A 337 31.58 10.75 -17.68
C VAL A 337 32.83 10.19 -18.33
N THR A 338 34.02 10.57 -17.85
CA THR A 338 35.29 10.14 -18.45
C THR A 338 35.92 8.92 -17.77
N GLY A 339 35.54 8.63 -16.51
CA GLY A 339 36.24 7.64 -15.67
C GLY A 339 37.62 8.07 -15.19
N LEU A 340 37.99 9.36 -15.37
CA LEU A 340 39.28 9.89 -14.96
C LEU A 340 39.28 10.23 -13.46
N SER A 341 40.44 10.16 -12.84
CA SER A 341 40.60 10.60 -11.45
C SER A 341 40.38 12.10 -11.30
N VAL A 342 39.84 12.52 -10.14
CA VAL A 342 39.55 13.92 -9.82
C VAL A 342 40.79 14.81 -10.00
N ASP A 343 42.01 14.33 -9.66
CA ASP A 343 43.24 15.10 -9.81
C ASP A 343 43.58 15.43 -11.26
N LYS A 344 43.37 14.48 -12.18
CA LYS A 344 43.57 14.72 -13.61
C LYS A 344 42.57 15.71 -14.17
N VAL A 345 41.30 15.60 -13.76
CA VAL A 345 40.25 16.55 -14.17
C VAL A 345 40.50 17.92 -13.56
N SER A 346 40.90 18.01 -12.30
CA SER A 346 41.24 19.29 -11.64
C SER A 346 42.39 19.99 -12.32
N SER A 347 43.42 19.23 -12.71
CA SER A 347 44.55 19.79 -13.48
C SER A 347 44.11 20.33 -14.85
N ALA A 348 43.21 19.61 -15.54
CA ALA A 348 42.67 20.04 -16.82
C ALA A 348 41.79 21.31 -16.71
N LEU A 349 40.95 21.40 -15.68
CA LEU A 349 40.15 22.59 -15.40
C LEU A 349 41.01 23.79 -15.03
N SER A 350 42.08 23.57 -14.25
CA SER A 350 43.02 24.67 -13.93
C SER A 350 43.81 25.15 -15.16
N ALA A 351 44.08 24.27 -16.12
CA ALA A 351 44.65 24.66 -17.42
C ALA A 351 43.63 25.43 -18.26
N LEU A 352 42.34 25.05 -18.22
CA LEU A 352 41.27 25.77 -18.91
C LEU A 352 41.08 27.18 -18.35
N GLU A 353 41.12 27.38 -17.04
CA GLU A 353 41.02 28.70 -16.38
C GLU A 353 42.14 29.67 -16.80
N ARG A 354 43.31 29.13 -17.11
CA ARG A 354 44.47 29.92 -17.55
C ARG A 354 44.52 30.15 -19.05
N ALA A 355 43.73 29.41 -19.81
CA ALA A 355 43.74 29.52 -21.28
C ALA A 355 42.99 30.76 -21.75
N SER A 356 43.61 31.54 -22.64
CA SER A 356 43.00 32.73 -23.24
C SER A 356 42.09 32.41 -24.44
N GLY A 357 41.92 31.15 -24.80
CA GLY A 357 41.05 30.68 -25.88
C GLY A 357 41.25 29.22 -26.26
N PRO A 358 40.38 28.65 -27.12
CA PRO A 358 40.36 27.23 -27.50
C PRO A 358 41.68 26.73 -28.09
N GLU A 359 42.41 27.56 -28.82
CA GLU A 359 43.70 27.17 -29.43
C GLU A 359 44.79 26.86 -28.41
N GLN A 360 44.76 27.48 -27.23
CA GLN A 360 45.69 27.17 -26.15
C GLN A 360 45.34 25.86 -25.47
N LEU A 361 44.06 25.42 -25.46
CA LEU A 361 43.63 24.14 -24.96
C LEU A 361 44.23 22.99 -25.78
N LEU A 362 44.34 23.15 -27.09
CA LEU A 362 44.93 22.16 -27.99
C LEU A 362 46.44 21.93 -27.72
N ARG A 363 47.15 22.96 -27.21
CA ARG A 363 48.57 22.87 -26.87
C ARG A 363 48.86 22.28 -25.49
N SER A 364 47.83 22.25 -24.64
CA SER A 364 47.94 21.71 -23.28
C SER A 364 47.53 20.24 -23.25
N GLN A 365 48.49 19.32 -22.97
CA GLN A 365 48.20 17.89 -22.89
C GLN A 365 47.11 17.57 -21.84
N SER A 366 47.06 18.31 -20.74
CA SER A 366 46.05 18.19 -19.70
C SER A 366 44.68 18.72 -20.15
N ALA A 367 44.65 19.84 -20.86
CA ALA A 367 43.42 20.49 -21.31
C ALA A 367 42.77 19.80 -22.54
N SER A 368 43.59 19.06 -23.33
CA SER A 368 43.08 18.28 -24.47
C SER A 368 41.98 17.27 -24.07
N LEU A 369 41.99 16.80 -22.84
CA LEU A 369 40.95 15.95 -22.28
C LEU A 369 39.58 16.61 -22.29
N LEU A 370 39.52 17.93 -22.23
CA LEU A 370 38.29 18.73 -22.19
C LEU A 370 37.73 19.07 -23.57
N LEU A 371 38.44 18.75 -24.67
CA LEU A 371 37.94 18.99 -26.04
C LEU A 371 36.60 18.28 -26.34
N ARG A 372 36.35 17.18 -25.64
CA ARG A 372 35.07 16.44 -25.73
C ARG A 372 33.87 17.24 -25.15
N PHE A 373 34.15 18.34 -24.44
CA PHE A 373 33.18 19.14 -23.71
C PHE A 373 33.17 20.60 -24.20
N LEU A 374 33.57 20.86 -25.44
CA LEU A 374 33.65 22.21 -26.01
C LEU A 374 32.34 22.98 -25.85
N GLU A 375 31.21 22.30 -26.02
CA GLU A 375 29.89 22.94 -25.85
C GLU A 375 29.68 23.56 -24.45
N PHE A 376 30.33 23.03 -23.39
CA PHE A 376 30.29 23.55 -22.03
C PHE A 376 31.38 24.56 -21.71
N ILE A 377 32.29 24.78 -22.62
CA ILE A 377 33.43 25.68 -22.49
C ILE A 377 33.20 26.95 -23.27
N GLU A 378 32.66 26.85 -24.50
CA GLU A 378 32.52 27.94 -25.45
C GLU A 378 31.15 28.62 -25.39
N ASN A 379 30.13 27.98 -24.80
CA ASN A 379 28.82 28.58 -24.73
C ASN A 379 28.83 29.90 -23.93
N ASN A 380 27.93 30.78 -24.31
CA ASN A 380 27.69 31.99 -23.55
C ASN A 380 26.62 31.69 -22.50
N ALA A 381 27.04 31.24 -21.31
CA ALA A 381 26.08 30.83 -20.26
C ALA A 381 25.11 31.98 -19.96
N ASP A 382 23.87 31.81 -20.37
CA ASP A 382 22.75 32.68 -20.03
C ASP A 382 21.83 31.93 -19.05
N TYR A 383 21.75 32.44 -17.84
CA TYR A 383 20.92 31.89 -16.79
C TYR A 383 19.60 32.62 -16.61
N SER A 384 19.16 33.42 -17.61
CA SER A 384 17.91 34.21 -17.55
C SER A 384 16.68 33.32 -17.30
N THR A 385 16.66 32.09 -17.83
CA THR A 385 15.58 31.13 -17.66
C THR A 385 15.67 30.31 -16.38
N LEU A 386 16.80 30.37 -15.65
CA LEU A 386 17.04 29.52 -14.50
C LEU A 386 15.98 29.71 -13.40
N GLU A 387 15.57 30.93 -13.11
CA GLU A 387 14.55 31.19 -12.09
C GLU A 387 13.21 30.53 -12.43
N GLU A 388 12.81 30.57 -13.70
CA GLU A 388 11.59 29.91 -14.16
C GLU A 388 11.70 28.38 -14.07
N VAL A 389 12.87 27.83 -14.45
CA VAL A 389 13.16 26.40 -14.31
C VAL A 389 13.11 25.98 -12.84
N LEU A 390 13.67 26.79 -11.94
CA LEU A 390 13.65 26.49 -10.50
C LEU A 390 12.28 26.68 -9.83
N LYS A 391 11.32 27.33 -10.50
CA LYS A 391 9.91 27.32 -10.06
C LYS A 391 9.24 25.96 -10.22
N GLY A 392 9.87 25.04 -10.99
CA GLY A 392 9.49 23.63 -11.11
C GLY A 392 8.47 23.32 -12.20
N ASN A 393 8.03 22.07 -12.24
CA ASN A 393 7.19 21.50 -13.27
C ASN A 393 7.82 21.57 -14.68
N VAL A 394 9.09 21.13 -14.73
CA VAL A 394 9.90 21.15 -15.95
C VAL A 394 10.45 19.76 -16.27
N ILE A 395 10.65 19.52 -17.56
CA ILE A 395 11.35 18.36 -18.08
C ILE A 395 12.52 18.83 -18.95
N ILE A 396 13.72 18.43 -18.57
CA ILE A 396 14.93 18.66 -19.36
C ILE A 396 15.00 17.60 -20.44
N SER A 397 14.76 18.01 -21.68
CA SER A 397 14.78 17.12 -22.85
C SER A 397 16.19 17.06 -23.44
N LEU A 398 16.82 15.88 -23.31
CA LEU A 398 18.17 15.63 -23.81
C LEU A 398 18.18 14.77 -25.10
N ARG A 399 17.02 14.57 -25.70
CA ARG A 399 16.87 13.79 -26.93
C ARG A 399 17.76 14.32 -28.05
N ASN A 400 18.17 13.42 -28.94
CA ASN A 400 18.99 13.74 -30.13
C ASN A 400 20.39 14.32 -29.83
N ARG A 401 20.88 14.20 -28.59
CA ARG A 401 22.25 14.60 -28.19
C ARG A 401 23.14 13.38 -28.00
N GLY A 402 24.45 13.56 -28.19
CA GLY A 402 25.44 12.52 -27.93
C GLY A 402 25.50 12.14 -26.44
N ILE A 403 25.82 10.87 -26.13
CA ILE A 403 25.83 10.33 -24.76
C ILE A 403 26.69 11.14 -23.81
N VAL A 404 27.89 11.60 -24.28
CA VAL A 404 28.79 12.42 -23.47
C VAL A 404 28.13 13.74 -23.08
N PHE A 405 27.48 14.41 -24.02
CA PHE A 405 26.73 15.62 -23.76
C PHE A 405 25.58 15.38 -22.78
N GLN A 406 24.74 14.39 -23.05
CA GLN A 406 23.59 14.05 -22.21
C GLN A 406 23.99 13.80 -20.76
N ASN A 407 25.02 12.96 -20.54
CA ASN A 407 25.46 12.60 -19.20
C ASN A 407 26.10 13.81 -18.49
N THR A 408 26.88 14.64 -19.20
CA THR A 408 27.50 15.83 -18.63
C THR A 408 26.43 16.87 -18.25
N TYR A 409 25.50 17.17 -19.16
CA TYR A 409 24.44 18.14 -18.89
C TYR A 409 23.57 17.70 -17.72
N ALA A 410 23.11 16.45 -17.71
CA ALA A 410 22.32 15.93 -16.60
C ALA A 410 23.09 15.97 -15.27
N SER A 411 24.40 15.69 -15.28
CA SER A 411 25.26 15.78 -14.10
C SER A 411 25.36 17.21 -13.57
N LEU A 412 25.57 18.19 -14.44
CA LEU A 412 25.60 19.61 -14.06
C LEU A 412 24.24 20.08 -13.56
N PHE A 413 23.16 19.73 -14.26
CA PHE A 413 21.80 20.11 -13.86
C PHE A 413 21.41 19.51 -12.51
N THR A 414 21.71 18.24 -12.24
CA THR A 414 21.47 17.64 -10.91
C THR A 414 22.31 18.33 -9.83
N GLY A 415 23.51 18.81 -10.15
CA GLY A 415 24.30 19.65 -9.26
C GLY A 415 23.66 21.01 -8.97
N VAL A 416 23.05 21.66 -9.96
CA VAL A 416 22.24 22.87 -9.75
C VAL A 416 21.07 22.57 -8.82
N LEU A 417 20.31 21.49 -9.09
CA LEU A 417 19.19 21.07 -8.25
C LEU A 417 19.62 20.80 -6.82
N ARG A 418 20.71 20.05 -6.63
CA ARG A 418 21.27 19.77 -5.29
C ARG A 418 21.55 21.06 -4.54
N ASN A 419 22.27 22.00 -5.15
CA ASN A 419 22.63 23.27 -4.54
C ASN A 419 21.43 24.14 -4.21
N THR A 420 20.37 24.07 -5.01
CA THR A 420 19.15 24.87 -4.80
C THR A 420 18.18 24.19 -3.85
N LEU A 421 17.94 22.87 -4.03
CA LEU A 421 16.89 22.17 -3.30
C LEU A 421 17.28 21.88 -1.84
N LEU A 422 18.56 21.70 -1.53
CA LEU A 422 19.01 21.37 -0.18
C LEU A 422 19.32 22.61 0.69
N ARG A 423 19.39 23.82 0.12
CA ARG A 423 19.73 25.03 0.88
C ARG A 423 18.54 25.74 1.51
N GLU A 424 17.39 25.73 0.89
CA GLU A 424 16.24 26.52 1.32
C GLU A 424 15.16 25.65 1.95
N SER A 425 14.54 26.16 3.03
CA SER A 425 13.25 25.62 3.50
C SER A 425 12.18 26.06 2.49
N ARG A 426 11.39 25.09 1.98
CA ARG A 426 10.42 25.33 0.91
C ARG A 426 9.00 25.20 1.43
N GLU A 427 8.14 26.05 0.91
CA GLU A 427 6.70 25.94 1.14
C GLU A 427 6.15 24.69 0.43
N HIS A 428 6.58 24.46 -0.83
CA HIS A 428 6.21 23.29 -1.63
C HIS A 428 7.36 22.28 -1.65
N GLY A 429 7.00 20.98 -1.66
CA GLY A 429 7.96 19.90 -1.87
C GLY A 429 8.54 19.91 -3.27
N ALA A 430 9.61 19.16 -3.48
CA ALA A 430 10.24 18.98 -4.78
C ALA A 430 10.46 17.50 -5.08
N LEU A 431 10.32 17.12 -6.36
CA LEU A 431 10.58 15.78 -6.84
C LEU A 431 11.55 15.83 -8.01
N VAL A 432 12.70 15.19 -7.84
CA VAL A 432 13.68 14.98 -8.92
C VAL A 432 13.38 13.63 -9.55
N LEU A 433 12.94 13.66 -10.81
CA LEU A 433 12.54 12.45 -11.54
C LEU A 433 13.53 12.19 -12.67
N ILE A 434 14.10 10.99 -12.72
CA ILE A 434 15.12 10.62 -13.70
C ILE A 434 14.76 9.30 -14.35
N ASP A 435 14.40 9.33 -15.62
CA ASP A 435 14.24 8.11 -16.41
C ASP A 435 15.60 7.64 -16.94
N ASP A 436 15.82 6.32 -17.01
CA ASP A 436 17.14 5.71 -17.31
C ASP A 436 18.28 6.25 -16.40
N ALA A 437 18.02 6.33 -15.10
CA ALA A 437 18.85 7.02 -14.10
C ALA A 437 20.26 6.42 -13.91
N TRP A 438 20.53 5.20 -14.38
CA TRP A 438 21.86 4.55 -14.30
C TRP A 438 23.00 5.47 -14.78
N ARG A 439 22.67 6.45 -15.64
CA ARG A 439 23.60 7.44 -16.19
C ARG A 439 24.15 8.42 -15.17
N VAL A 440 23.42 8.67 -14.09
CA VAL A 440 23.71 9.72 -13.11
C VAL A 440 23.62 9.28 -11.64
N LEU A 441 23.19 8.06 -11.36
CA LEU A 441 22.97 7.57 -9.98
C LEU A 441 24.22 7.56 -9.10
N LYS A 442 25.41 7.46 -9.68
CA LYS A 442 26.69 7.45 -8.95
C LYS A 442 27.24 8.85 -8.67
N LEU A 443 26.54 9.91 -9.14
CA LEU A 443 26.94 11.29 -8.88
C LEU A 443 26.73 11.66 -7.41
N ARG A 444 27.67 12.37 -6.87
CA ARG A 444 27.61 12.89 -5.51
C ARG A 444 26.36 13.75 -5.28
N SER A 445 25.97 14.56 -6.28
CA SER A 445 24.77 15.40 -6.21
C SER A 445 23.49 14.60 -5.99
N ILE A 446 23.31 13.46 -6.65
CA ILE A 446 22.16 12.56 -6.49
C ILE A 446 22.22 11.88 -5.13
N ILE A 447 23.37 11.35 -4.72
CA ILE A 447 23.55 10.69 -3.43
C ILE A 447 23.23 11.65 -2.27
N GLU A 448 23.68 12.90 -2.34
CA GLU A 448 23.38 13.93 -1.33
C GLU A 448 21.90 14.30 -1.31
N ILE A 449 21.23 14.43 -2.47
CA ILE A 449 19.77 14.66 -2.53
C ILE A 449 19.03 13.48 -1.87
N VAL A 450 19.43 12.25 -2.13
CA VAL A 450 18.79 11.07 -1.53
C VAL A 450 19.02 11.00 -0.01
N ARG A 451 20.21 11.34 0.48
CA ARG A 451 20.51 11.31 1.93
C ARG A 451 19.85 12.42 2.72
N GLU A 452 19.79 13.63 2.18
CA GLU A 452 19.36 14.83 2.90
C GLU A 452 17.98 15.34 2.49
N GLY A 453 17.49 14.93 1.32
CA GLY A 453 16.30 15.48 0.67
C GLY A 453 15.03 15.34 1.51
N ARG A 454 14.85 14.21 2.18
CA ARG A 454 13.66 13.94 3.01
C ARG A 454 13.36 15.06 4.01
N SER A 455 14.36 15.51 4.75
CA SER A 455 14.22 16.61 5.74
C SER A 455 13.89 17.96 5.10
N ARG A 456 14.14 18.10 3.81
CA ARG A 456 13.91 19.30 3.00
C ARG A 456 12.68 19.18 2.08
N LYS A 457 11.85 18.13 2.26
CA LYS A 457 10.71 17.81 1.39
C LYS A 457 11.13 17.61 -0.08
N VAL A 458 12.28 16.97 -0.29
CA VAL A 458 12.79 16.63 -1.62
C VAL A 458 12.82 15.13 -1.79
N GLY A 459 12.08 14.62 -2.78
CA GLY A 459 12.08 13.22 -3.17
C GLY A 459 12.86 12.98 -4.46
N VAL A 460 13.29 11.73 -4.65
CA VAL A 460 13.89 11.28 -5.90
C VAL A 460 13.09 10.09 -6.42
N VAL A 461 12.65 10.17 -7.66
CA VAL A 461 12.01 9.07 -8.38
C VAL A 461 12.92 8.67 -9.53
N ILE A 462 13.38 7.45 -9.53
CA ILE A 462 14.32 6.94 -10.53
C ILE A 462 13.74 5.74 -11.26
N SER A 463 14.09 5.59 -12.53
CA SER A 463 13.93 4.33 -13.24
C SER A 463 15.28 3.78 -13.66
N THR A 464 15.44 2.46 -13.59
CA THR A 464 16.61 1.76 -14.13
C THR A 464 16.24 0.39 -14.67
N GLN A 465 17.12 -0.17 -15.51
CA GLN A 465 16.90 -1.50 -16.10
C GLN A 465 17.49 -2.60 -15.22
N ASN A 466 18.62 -2.34 -14.57
CA ASN A 466 19.31 -3.32 -13.76
C ASN A 466 19.32 -2.88 -12.28
N PRO A 467 19.03 -3.79 -11.35
CA PRO A 467 19.08 -3.47 -9.92
C PRO A 467 20.48 -3.07 -9.44
N GLU A 468 21.53 -3.59 -10.08
CA GLU A 468 22.93 -3.28 -9.74
C GLU A 468 23.38 -1.86 -10.12
N ASP A 469 22.60 -1.18 -10.97
CA ASP A 469 22.89 0.22 -11.31
C ASP A 469 22.66 1.15 -10.11
N ILE A 470 21.86 0.71 -9.12
CA ILE A 470 21.48 1.51 -7.97
C ILE A 470 22.57 1.40 -6.89
N PRO A 471 23.25 2.51 -6.55
CA PRO A 471 24.21 2.52 -5.46
C PRO A 471 23.58 2.12 -4.12
N VAL A 472 24.39 1.53 -3.24
CA VAL A 472 23.94 1.11 -1.89
C VAL A 472 23.32 2.30 -1.13
N ASP A 473 23.93 3.48 -1.24
CA ASP A 473 23.40 4.72 -0.63
C ASP A 473 21.97 5.04 -1.05
N VAL A 474 21.63 4.78 -2.31
CA VAL A 474 20.26 5.01 -2.83
C VAL A 474 19.33 3.89 -2.37
N LEU A 475 19.78 2.64 -2.38
CA LEU A 475 19.00 1.48 -1.91
C LEU A 475 18.60 1.60 -0.43
N GLU A 476 19.55 2.02 0.42
CA GLU A 476 19.35 2.15 1.87
C GLU A 476 18.40 3.31 2.24
N ASN A 477 18.36 4.35 1.43
CA ASN A 477 17.52 5.53 1.68
C ASN A 477 16.18 5.51 0.93
N ALA A 478 16.03 4.67 -0.10
CA ALA A 478 14.76 4.50 -0.79
C ALA A 478 13.82 3.57 0.00
N THR A 479 12.60 4.02 0.22
CA THR A 479 11.58 3.24 0.93
C THR A 479 10.66 2.49 -0.03
N HIS A 480 10.42 3.05 -1.21
CA HIS A 480 9.45 2.55 -2.16
C HIS A 480 10.14 1.95 -3.39
N PHE A 481 9.73 0.75 -3.77
CA PHE A 481 10.23 0.08 -4.96
C PHE A 481 9.06 -0.43 -5.79
N VAL A 482 9.12 -0.21 -7.11
CA VAL A 482 8.24 -0.87 -8.09
C VAL A 482 9.11 -1.72 -9.00
N ILE A 483 8.93 -3.04 -8.93
CA ILE A 483 9.80 -4.01 -9.55
C ILE A 483 9.03 -4.76 -10.63
N PHE A 484 9.33 -4.47 -11.89
CA PHE A 484 8.70 -5.14 -13.02
C PHE A 484 9.26 -6.54 -13.23
N GLY A 485 8.42 -7.41 -13.76
CA GLY A 485 8.78 -8.79 -14.03
C GLY A 485 9.86 -8.98 -15.10
N SER A 486 10.63 -10.05 -14.94
CA SER A 486 11.67 -10.47 -15.89
C SER A 486 11.73 -11.99 -15.99
N ARG A 487 11.99 -12.51 -17.21
CA ARG A 487 12.29 -13.93 -17.41
C ARG A 487 13.77 -14.26 -17.11
N ASN A 488 14.62 -13.26 -16.88
CA ASN A 488 16.02 -13.45 -16.54
C ASN A 488 16.17 -13.84 -15.07
N ARG A 489 16.69 -15.06 -14.84
CA ARG A 489 16.89 -15.60 -13.49
C ARG A 489 17.88 -14.77 -12.67
N GLU A 490 18.95 -14.33 -13.29
CA GLU A 490 19.98 -13.50 -12.62
C GLU A 490 19.39 -12.18 -12.11
N TYR A 491 18.56 -11.52 -12.94
CA TYR A 491 17.85 -10.31 -12.53
C TYR A 491 16.96 -10.57 -11.30
N VAL A 492 16.18 -11.65 -11.28
CA VAL A 492 15.27 -11.96 -10.17
C VAL A 492 16.04 -12.29 -8.89
N GLU A 493 17.14 -13.05 -8.98
CA GLU A 493 17.98 -13.36 -7.82
C GLU A 493 18.66 -12.09 -7.25
N LYS A 494 19.11 -11.16 -8.10
CA LYS A 494 19.66 -9.87 -7.67
C LYS A 494 18.61 -9.02 -6.95
N ILE A 495 17.41 -8.93 -7.49
CA ILE A 495 16.29 -8.24 -6.83
C ILE A 495 16.02 -8.84 -5.44
N LYS A 496 15.95 -10.17 -5.36
CA LYS A 496 15.73 -10.87 -4.09
C LYS A 496 16.80 -10.55 -3.06
N GLN A 497 18.07 -10.52 -3.46
CA GLN A 497 19.20 -10.21 -2.58
C GLN A 497 19.22 -8.74 -2.15
N LEU A 498 19.01 -7.81 -3.07
CA LEU A 498 19.13 -6.37 -2.82
C LEU A 498 17.94 -5.79 -2.07
N ILE A 499 16.72 -6.24 -2.38
CA ILE A 499 15.47 -5.70 -1.81
C ILE A 499 14.94 -6.55 -0.66
N GLY A 500 15.40 -7.82 -0.54
CA GLY A 500 14.98 -8.71 0.55
C GLY A 500 13.57 -9.28 0.40
N ILE A 501 13.09 -9.48 -0.83
CA ILE A 501 11.77 -10.10 -1.09
C ILE A 501 11.81 -11.61 -0.86
N SER A 502 10.65 -12.21 -0.52
CA SER A 502 10.54 -13.64 -0.31
C SER A 502 10.71 -14.45 -1.60
N GLU A 503 11.01 -15.75 -1.47
CA GLU A 503 11.09 -16.69 -2.60
C GLU A 503 9.80 -16.75 -3.41
N GLU A 504 8.66 -16.62 -2.75
CA GLU A 504 7.35 -16.62 -3.39
C GLU A 504 7.17 -15.38 -4.27
N HIS A 505 7.48 -14.19 -3.75
CA HIS A 505 7.44 -12.95 -4.51
C HIS A 505 8.43 -12.95 -5.67
N ALA A 506 9.63 -13.53 -5.48
CA ALA A 506 10.60 -13.71 -6.55
C ALA A 506 10.06 -14.59 -7.69
N LYS A 507 9.34 -15.67 -7.38
CA LYS A 507 8.67 -16.50 -8.40
C LYS A 507 7.57 -15.77 -9.16
N MET A 508 6.87 -14.81 -8.55
CA MET A 508 5.87 -14.00 -9.25
C MET A 508 6.49 -13.14 -10.34
N LEU A 509 7.70 -12.59 -10.12
CA LEU A 509 8.40 -11.75 -11.10
C LEU A 509 8.63 -12.46 -12.45
N PHE A 510 8.78 -13.80 -12.46
CA PHE A 510 8.90 -14.56 -13.71
C PHE A 510 7.61 -14.62 -14.53
N ARG A 511 6.46 -14.45 -13.87
CA ARG A 511 5.13 -14.61 -14.46
C ARG A 511 4.48 -13.28 -14.86
N PHE A 512 5.05 -12.18 -14.45
CA PHE A 512 4.48 -10.86 -14.71
C PHE A 512 4.54 -10.48 -16.17
N ASN A 513 3.43 -9.95 -16.67
CA ASN A 513 3.29 -9.38 -17.99
C ASN A 513 3.77 -7.91 -18.04
N VAL A 514 3.63 -7.27 -19.20
CA VAL A 514 3.88 -5.83 -19.34
C VAL A 514 2.84 -5.06 -18.52
N GLY A 515 3.29 -4.12 -17.70
CA GLY A 515 2.44 -3.34 -16.80
C GLY A 515 2.18 -3.99 -15.44
N GLU A 516 2.61 -5.25 -15.23
CA GLU A 516 2.54 -5.90 -13.92
C GLU A 516 3.86 -5.75 -13.18
N ALA A 517 3.80 -5.43 -11.90
CA ALA A 517 4.97 -5.20 -11.06
C ALA A 517 4.73 -5.67 -9.61
N LEU A 518 5.81 -5.76 -8.86
CA LEU A 518 5.76 -5.93 -7.41
C LEU A 518 6.03 -4.56 -6.77
N TYR A 519 5.09 -4.07 -5.98
CA TYR A 519 5.32 -2.92 -5.11
C TYR A 519 5.90 -3.38 -3.79
N VAL A 520 6.97 -2.74 -3.33
CA VAL A 520 7.61 -3.01 -2.06
C VAL A 520 7.76 -1.71 -1.28
N ASN A 521 7.31 -1.71 -0.03
CA ASN A 521 7.59 -0.67 0.94
C ASN A 521 8.46 -1.29 2.04
N THR A 522 9.74 -0.91 2.10
CA THR A 522 10.72 -1.48 3.02
C THR A 522 10.48 -1.08 4.48
N LEU A 523 9.89 0.10 4.71
CA LEU A 523 9.60 0.59 6.06
C LEU A 523 8.47 -0.20 6.72
N THR A 524 7.38 -0.46 5.98
CA THR A 524 6.22 -1.22 6.46
C THR A 524 6.32 -2.71 6.19
N ARG A 525 7.35 -3.14 5.45
CA ARG A 525 7.53 -4.52 4.94
C ARG A 525 6.37 -5.02 4.09
N ARG A 526 5.65 -4.09 3.46
CA ARG A 526 4.55 -4.41 2.57
C ARG A 526 5.09 -4.82 1.21
N VAL A 527 4.62 -5.95 0.69
CA VAL A 527 4.97 -6.44 -0.65
C VAL A 527 3.68 -6.86 -1.35
N GLU A 528 3.37 -6.24 -2.49
CA GLU A 528 2.12 -6.48 -3.21
C GLU A 528 2.31 -6.55 -4.72
N PRO A 529 1.73 -7.55 -5.38
CA PRO A 529 1.64 -7.58 -6.84
C PRO A 529 0.61 -6.53 -7.30
N ILE A 530 1.01 -5.70 -8.25
CA ILE A 530 0.18 -4.60 -8.78
C ILE A 530 0.12 -4.60 -10.30
N ASP A 531 -1.01 -4.12 -10.83
CA ASP A 531 -1.15 -3.58 -12.19
C ASP A 531 -0.83 -2.10 -12.13
N THR A 532 0.24 -1.67 -12.80
CA THR A 532 0.74 -0.29 -12.68
C THR A 532 -0.20 0.74 -13.30
N ALA A 533 -0.29 1.91 -12.69
CA ALA A 533 -1.07 3.04 -13.20
C ALA A 533 -0.55 3.51 -14.56
N LYS A 534 -1.47 4.00 -15.40
CA LYS A 534 -1.17 4.51 -16.74
C LYS A 534 -1.53 5.99 -16.84
N PRO A 535 -0.77 6.79 -17.59
CA PRO A 535 -1.11 8.18 -17.84
C PRO A 535 -2.43 8.30 -18.63
N VAL A 536 -3.11 9.43 -18.51
CA VAL A 536 -4.41 9.69 -19.14
C VAL A 536 -4.38 9.45 -20.64
N LYS A 537 -3.31 9.79 -21.31
CA LYS A 537 -3.11 9.59 -22.75
C LYS A 537 -3.23 8.12 -23.18
N LEU A 538 -2.92 7.16 -22.30
CA LEU A 538 -2.96 5.71 -22.58
C LEU A 538 -4.18 5.01 -21.99
N GLN A 539 -5.09 5.75 -21.36
CA GLN A 539 -6.34 5.20 -20.81
C GLN A 539 -7.50 5.18 -21.83
N LYS A 540 -7.25 5.65 -23.08
CA LYS A 540 -8.23 5.68 -24.18
C LYS A 540 -8.35 4.34 -24.88
#